data_44cbf958d925f33f4844add363a7974f
#
_entry.id   44cbf958d925f33f4844add363a7974f
#
_cell.length_a   1.000
_cell.length_b   1.000
_cell.length_c   1.000
_cell.angle_alpha   90.00
_cell.angle_beta   90.00
_cell.angle_gamma   90.00
#
_symmetry.space_group_name_H-M   'P 1'
#
loop_
_entity.id
_entity.type
_entity.pdbx_description
1 polymer ?
#
loop_
_entity_poly.entity_id
_entity_poly.type
_entity_poly.pdbx_seq_one_letter_code
_entity_poly.pdbx_strand_id
1 'polypeptide(L)'
;MLNIVPSNQFKKDLKVAKKRGMNLDKLTEVINTLARKEPLAIEYRDHSLTGNYKGFRECHIEPDWLLVYRIEADELELFLFRTGTHSDLF
;
A
#
# COMPACT_ATOMS: atom_id res chain seq x y z
N MET A 1 -13.49 11.22 0.98
CA MET A 1 -12.08 10.77 0.96
C MET A 1 -11.76 10.00 2.23
N LEU A 2 -11.11 8.85 2.11
CA LEU A 2 -10.74 8.06 3.28
C LEU A 2 -9.62 8.73 4.06
N ASN A 3 -9.63 8.57 5.39
CA ASN A 3 -8.53 9.01 6.24
C ASN A 3 -7.37 8.01 6.11
N ILE A 4 -6.17 8.51 5.88
CA ILE A 4 -4.98 7.68 5.69
C ILE A 4 -4.37 7.39 7.07
N VAL A 5 -4.27 6.11 7.41
CA VAL A 5 -3.75 5.64 8.70
C VAL A 5 -2.56 4.71 8.45
N PRO A 6 -1.31 5.21 8.56
CA PRO A 6 -0.14 4.35 8.41
C PRO A 6 0.14 3.56 9.69
N SER A 7 0.51 2.28 9.54
CA SER A 7 1.00 1.50 10.67
C SER A 7 2.40 1.96 11.05
N ASN A 8 2.83 1.61 12.27
CA ASN A 8 4.21 1.89 12.70
C ASN A 8 5.22 1.19 11.80
N GLN A 9 4.93 -0.04 11.40
CA GLN A 9 5.81 -0.77 10.48
C GLN A 9 5.86 -0.12 9.10
N PHE A 10 4.74 0.39 8.60
CA PHE A 10 4.71 1.12 7.33
C PHE A 10 5.64 2.35 7.38
N LYS A 11 5.61 3.08 8.49
CA LYS A 11 6.48 4.25 8.67
C LYS A 11 7.96 3.87 8.60
N LYS A 12 8.33 2.72 9.18
CA LYS A 12 9.71 2.19 9.09
C LYS A 12 10.04 1.76 7.67
N ASP A 13 9.10 1.08 7.01
CA ASP A 13 9.25 0.66 5.61
C ASP A 13 9.48 1.87 4.70
N LEU A 14 8.79 2.98 4.97
CA LEU A 14 8.91 4.21 4.19
C LEU A 14 10.31 4.80 4.29
N LYS A 15 10.92 4.77 5.47
CA LYS A 15 12.30 5.22 5.67
C LYS A 15 13.28 4.38 4.85
N VAL A 16 13.07 3.06 4.82
CA VAL A 16 13.90 2.16 4.02
C VAL A 16 13.74 2.46 2.53
N ALA A 17 12.51 2.64 2.05
CA ALA A 17 12.24 2.99 0.66
C ALA A 17 12.94 4.29 0.26
N LYS A 18 12.90 5.29 1.13
CA LYS A 18 13.59 6.57 0.90
C LYS A 18 15.10 6.38 0.79
N LYS A 19 15.70 5.59 1.68
CA LYS A 19 17.14 5.30 1.63
C LYS A 19 17.55 4.57 0.37
N ARG A 20 16.68 3.70 -0.16
CA ARG A 20 16.92 2.96 -1.40
C ARG A 20 16.73 3.83 -2.65
N GLY A 21 16.30 5.09 -2.50
CA GLY A 21 16.04 5.97 -3.63
C GLY A 21 14.79 5.64 -4.42
N MET A 22 13.82 4.94 -3.82
CA MET A 22 12.56 4.61 -4.49
C MET A 22 11.73 5.86 -4.72
N ASN A 23 10.94 5.87 -5.80
CA ASN A 23 10.14 7.03 -6.18
C ASN A 23 8.91 7.18 -5.29
N LEU A 24 9.05 7.93 -4.19
CA LEU A 24 7.98 8.12 -3.23
C LEU A 24 6.77 8.87 -3.81
N ASP A 25 6.95 9.65 -4.88
CA ASP A 25 5.83 10.32 -5.55
C ASP A 25 4.88 9.31 -6.16
N LYS A 26 5.40 8.21 -6.72
CA LYS A 26 4.57 7.11 -7.22
C LYS A 26 3.72 6.49 -6.12
N LEU A 27 4.33 6.23 -4.97
CA LEU A 27 3.63 5.69 -3.82
C LEU A 27 2.53 6.64 -3.35
N THR A 28 2.85 7.91 -3.23
CA THR A 28 1.88 8.95 -2.82
C THR A 28 0.71 9.03 -3.77
N GLU A 29 0.95 8.97 -5.08
CA GLU A 29 -0.11 8.98 -6.08
C GLU A 29 -1.06 7.79 -5.93
N VAL A 30 -0.52 6.59 -5.75
CA VAL A 30 -1.32 5.38 -5.54
C VAL A 30 -2.14 5.51 -4.26
N ILE A 31 -1.53 5.95 -3.16
CA ILE A 31 -2.23 6.12 -1.89
C ILE A 31 -3.38 7.12 -2.04
N ASN A 32 -3.15 8.23 -2.71
CA ASN A 32 -4.19 9.24 -2.91
C ASN A 32 -5.33 8.72 -3.79
N THR A 33 -5.03 7.93 -4.80
CA THR A 33 -6.05 7.29 -5.66
C THR A 33 -6.93 6.37 -4.82
N LEU A 34 -6.33 5.54 -3.97
CA LEU A 34 -7.07 4.66 -3.07
C LEU A 34 -7.90 5.44 -2.06
N ALA A 35 -7.35 6.52 -1.51
CA ALA A 35 -8.05 7.36 -0.54
C ALA A 35 -9.29 8.04 -1.15
N ARG A 36 -9.22 8.37 -2.43
CA ARG A 36 -10.37 8.93 -3.17
C ARG A 36 -11.38 7.86 -3.58
N LYS A 37 -11.14 6.59 -3.24
CA LYS A 37 -11.98 5.44 -3.62
C LYS A 37 -12.07 5.25 -5.13
N GLU A 38 -11.03 5.66 -5.85
CA GLU A 38 -10.92 5.48 -7.28
C GLU A 38 -10.23 4.15 -7.59
N PRO A 39 -10.60 3.44 -8.66
CA PRO A 39 -9.92 2.21 -9.03
C PRO A 39 -8.51 2.49 -9.52
N LEU A 40 -7.58 1.59 -9.17
CA LEU A 40 -6.22 1.64 -9.72
C LEU A 40 -6.21 1.09 -11.15
N ALA A 41 -5.31 1.62 -11.97
CA ALA A 41 -5.08 1.08 -13.31
C ALA A 41 -4.61 -0.38 -13.21
N ILE A 42 -4.90 -1.16 -14.25
CA ILE A 42 -4.67 -2.62 -14.23
C ILE A 42 -3.19 -2.99 -14.04
N GLU A 43 -2.27 -2.14 -14.47
CA GLU A 43 -0.83 -2.38 -14.31
C GLU A 43 -0.38 -2.41 -12.85
N TYR A 44 -1.17 -1.84 -11.94
CA TYR A 44 -0.85 -1.90 -10.50
C TYR A 44 -1.23 -3.22 -9.86
N ARG A 45 -1.95 -4.10 -10.57
CA ARG A 45 -2.29 -5.46 -10.12
C ARG A 45 -2.91 -5.53 -8.74
N ASP A 46 -3.82 -4.60 -8.44
CA ASP A 46 -4.52 -4.58 -7.16
C ASP A 46 -5.36 -5.85 -6.97
N HIS A 47 -5.14 -6.56 -5.86
CA HIS A 47 -5.84 -7.81 -5.59
C HIS A 47 -5.91 -8.10 -4.09
N SER A 48 -6.87 -8.94 -3.70
CA SER A 48 -7.02 -9.40 -2.31
C SER A 48 -5.96 -10.45 -1.98
N LEU A 49 -5.48 -10.39 -0.74
CA LEU A 49 -4.57 -11.39 -0.20
C LEU A 49 -5.34 -12.51 0.50
N THR A 50 -4.68 -13.66 0.68
CA THR A 50 -5.25 -14.83 1.33
C THR A 50 -4.34 -15.30 2.48
N GLY A 51 -4.72 -16.39 3.16
CA GLY A 51 -3.95 -16.95 4.25
C GLY A 51 -3.84 -15.98 5.43
N ASN A 52 -2.63 -15.80 5.95
CA ASN A 52 -2.37 -14.94 7.11
C ASN A 52 -2.67 -13.46 6.84
N TYR A 53 -2.78 -13.07 5.58
CA TYR A 53 -3.06 -11.70 5.16
C TYR A 53 -4.50 -11.51 4.69
N LYS A 54 -5.38 -12.44 5.01
CA LYS A 54 -6.80 -12.33 4.66
C LYS A 54 -7.38 -11.01 5.20
N GLY A 55 -8.12 -10.30 4.35
CA GLY A 55 -8.67 -9.00 4.68
C GLY A 55 -7.81 -7.84 4.21
N PHE A 56 -6.56 -8.10 3.83
CA PHE A 56 -5.69 -7.10 3.22
C PHE A 56 -5.72 -7.21 1.70
N ARG A 57 -5.31 -6.14 1.05
CA ARG A 57 -5.11 -6.08 -0.39
C ARG A 57 -3.67 -5.68 -0.68
N GLU A 58 -3.21 -6.01 -1.87
CA GLU A 58 -1.87 -5.68 -2.32
C GLU A 58 -1.94 -5.05 -3.70
N CYS A 59 -1.14 -4.03 -3.94
CA CYS A 59 -0.92 -3.52 -5.28
C CYS A 59 0.57 -3.32 -5.53
N HIS A 60 0.95 -3.27 -6.80
CA HIS A 60 2.34 -3.10 -7.23
C HIS A 60 2.55 -1.64 -7.61
N ILE A 61 3.36 -0.93 -6.84
CA ILE A 61 3.78 0.44 -7.20
C ILE A 61 4.73 0.35 -8.39
N GLU A 62 5.64 -0.63 -8.34
CA GLU A 62 6.52 -1.07 -9.41
C GLU A 62 6.57 -2.60 -9.36
N PRO A 63 7.12 -3.30 -10.36
CA PRO A 63 7.05 -4.78 -10.40
C PRO A 63 7.51 -5.48 -9.12
N ASP A 64 8.52 -4.95 -8.43
CA ASP A 64 8.97 -5.51 -7.15
C ASP A 64 8.88 -4.48 -6.02
N TRP A 65 7.87 -3.64 -6.06
CA TRP A 65 7.60 -2.70 -4.97
C TRP A 65 6.11 -2.72 -4.68
N LEU A 66 5.76 -3.30 -3.52
CA LEU A 66 4.38 -3.59 -3.13
C LEU A 66 3.88 -2.61 -2.09
N LEU A 67 2.58 -2.40 -2.09
CA LEU A 67 1.85 -1.74 -1.01
C LEU A 67 0.79 -2.70 -0.51
N VAL A 68 0.83 -3.04 0.78
CA VAL A 68 -0.19 -3.85 1.44
C VAL A 68 -1.05 -2.92 2.27
N TYR A 69 -2.36 -2.97 2.03
CA TYR A 69 -3.29 -2.03 2.65
C TYR A 69 -4.64 -2.71 2.93
N ARG A 70 -5.47 -2.02 3.70
CA ARG A 70 -6.84 -2.45 3.97
C ARG A 70 -7.74 -1.21 4.01
N ILE A 71 -8.95 -1.32 3.45
CA ILE A 71 -9.95 -0.27 3.53
C ILE A 71 -10.95 -0.67 4.61
N GLU A 72 -11.04 0.16 5.64
CA GLU A 72 -12.03 0.02 6.72
C GLU A 72 -13.20 0.95 6.37
N ALA A 73 -14.17 0.41 5.64
CA ALA A 73 -15.27 1.20 5.11
C ALA A 73 -16.11 1.86 6.21
N ASP A 74 -16.36 1.14 7.31
CA ASP A 74 -17.16 1.65 8.43
C ASP A 74 -16.45 2.79 9.17
N GLU A 75 -15.11 2.75 9.21
CA GLU A 75 -14.31 3.79 9.87
C GLU A 75 -13.88 4.88 8.87
N LEU A 76 -14.18 4.73 7.60
CA LEU A 76 -13.74 5.62 6.53
C LEU A 76 -12.23 5.78 6.51
N GLU A 77 -11.50 4.67 6.70
CA GLU A 77 -10.04 4.66 6.80
C GLU A 77 -9.39 3.82 5.72
N LEU A 78 -8.26 4.32 5.24
CA LEU A 78 -7.31 3.56 4.43
C LEU A 78 -6.12 3.23 5.32
N PHE A 79 -6.02 1.97 5.75
CA PHE A 79 -4.94 1.50 6.60
C PHE A 79 -3.76 1.03 5.74
N LEU A 80 -2.62 1.70 5.88
CA LEU A 80 -1.38 1.35 5.18
C LEU A 80 -0.57 0.44 6.08
N PHE A 81 -0.50 -0.84 5.71
CA PHE A 81 0.09 -1.87 6.57
C PHE A 81 1.59 -2.02 6.34
N ARG A 82 2.01 -2.28 5.10
CA ARG A 82 3.41 -2.48 4.74
C ARG A 82 3.70 -1.96 3.33
N THR A 83 4.95 -1.62 3.07
CA THR A 83 5.46 -1.40 1.72
C THR A 83 6.90 -1.90 1.63
N GLY A 84 7.28 -2.47 0.49
CA GLY A 84 8.61 -3.01 0.28
C GLY A 84 8.63 -3.96 -0.90
N THR A 85 9.77 -4.63 -1.09
CA THR A 85 9.91 -5.67 -2.11
C THR A 85 9.24 -6.96 -1.66
N HIS A 86 9.08 -7.92 -2.57
CA HIS A 86 8.59 -9.25 -2.20
C HIS A 86 9.45 -9.87 -1.08
N SER A 87 10.78 -9.74 -1.17
CA SER A 87 11.69 -10.25 -0.14
C SER A 87 11.51 -9.55 1.20
N ASP A 88 11.16 -8.28 1.20
CA ASP A 88 10.95 -7.54 2.45
C ASP A 88 9.67 -7.99 3.16
N LEU A 89 8.64 -8.37 2.41
CA LEU A 89 7.29 -8.60 2.95
C LEU A 89 6.92 -10.07 3.10
N PHE A 90 7.52 -10.94 2.30
CA PHE A 90 7.17 -12.37 2.22
C PHE A 90 8.45 -13.29 2.16
#